data_ba42024aa0c9659fa060092b8cae7ddb
#
_entry.id   ba42024aa0c9659fa060092b8cae7ddb
#
_cell.length_a   1.000
_cell.length_b   1.000
_cell.length_c   1.000
_cell.angle_alpha   90.00
_cell.angle_beta   90.00
_cell.angle_gamma   90.00
#
_symmetry.space_group_name_H-M   'P 1'
#
loop_
_entity.id
_entity.type
_entity.pdbx_description
1 polymer ?
#
loop_
_entity_poly.entity_id
_entity_poly.type
_entity_poly.pdbx_seq_one_letter_code
_entity_poly.pdbx_strand_id
1 'polypeptide(L)'
;LEATEDLVSKGYKDVIDRFNTEYEGKYHVTPITTNLEEYDGKLNALIAAGQTPDVYICNPGPNMDVYVNAGAAADLTDILENQEKDWYATFTDGIFDRLTYDGKIMAVPTNFAAACVYYNTELFEKAGVEVPTTYDELIDVCKKLQDAGITPISCSAGTAWCLSMIAGYLCDRSGVDLQAIADHTANWTDDNCIAAGEKLKELSQYFQETAAGDSNDQATANFYNGDAAMLVQGSWAMAQINGNNPDFQSKCGVFQFPGIDGANDPNRM
;
A
#
# COMPACT_ATOMS: atom_id res chain seq x y z
N LEU A 1 -5.96 0.99 -16.33
CA LEU A 1 -5.04 -0.12 -16.09
C LEU A 1 -3.60 0.36 -16.11
N GLU A 2 -2.75 -0.27 -15.35
CA GLU A 2 -1.32 -0.03 -15.38
C GLU A 2 -0.71 -0.58 -16.69
N ALA A 3 0.17 0.22 -17.30
CA ALA A 3 0.82 -0.15 -18.56
C ALA A 3 2.12 -0.95 -18.28
N THR A 4 2.04 -1.96 -17.41
CA THR A 4 3.17 -2.79 -17.01
C THR A 4 2.95 -4.24 -17.37
N GLU A 5 4.02 -5.03 -17.41
CA GLU A 5 3.99 -6.47 -17.64
C GLU A 5 3.98 -7.28 -16.33
N ASP A 6 3.67 -6.62 -15.21
CA ASP A 6 3.57 -7.28 -13.91
C ASP A 6 2.36 -8.25 -13.84
N LEU A 7 2.36 -9.10 -12.81
CA LEU A 7 1.35 -10.14 -12.67
C LEU A 7 -0.06 -9.60 -12.42
N VAL A 8 -0.19 -8.44 -11.76
CA VAL A 8 -1.50 -7.83 -11.47
C VAL A 8 -2.12 -7.27 -12.74
N SER A 9 -1.33 -6.53 -13.54
CA SER A 9 -1.75 -5.99 -14.83
C SER A 9 -2.14 -7.08 -15.83
N LYS A 10 -1.37 -8.19 -15.85
CA LYS A 10 -1.73 -9.39 -16.62
C LYS A 10 -3.06 -9.99 -16.16
N GLY A 11 -3.28 -10.10 -14.84
CA GLY A 11 -4.54 -10.58 -14.30
C GLY A 11 -5.75 -9.76 -14.73
N TYR A 12 -5.66 -8.43 -14.68
CA TYR A 12 -6.73 -7.56 -15.20
C TYR A 12 -6.97 -7.73 -16.69
N LYS A 13 -5.91 -7.86 -17.48
CA LYS A 13 -6.03 -8.11 -18.92
C LYS A 13 -6.75 -9.41 -19.21
N ASP A 14 -6.38 -10.50 -18.54
CA ASP A 14 -7.04 -11.80 -18.68
C ASP A 14 -8.53 -11.74 -18.32
N VAL A 15 -8.89 -11.00 -17.27
CA VAL A 15 -10.30 -10.79 -16.88
C VAL A 15 -11.08 -10.04 -17.97
N ILE A 16 -10.49 -8.97 -18.54
CA ILE A 16 -11.11 -8.19 -19.63
C ILE A 16 -11.27 -9.05 -20.88
N ASP A 17 -10.26 -9.81 -21.27
CA ASP A 17 -10.29 -10.68 -22.45
C ASP A 17 -11.38 -11.76 -22.31
N ARG A 18 -11.51 -12.34 -21.11
CA ARG A 18 -12.59 -13.29 -20.80
C ARG A 18 -13.95 -12.64 -20.87
N PHE A 19 -14.13 -11.45 -20.27
CA PHE A 19 -15.38 -10.71 -20.34
C PHE A 19 -15.77 -10.40 -21.78
N ASN A 20 -14.83 -9.88 -22.57
CA ASN A 20 -15.07 -9.55 -23.98
C ASN A 20 -15.45 -10.79 -24.82
N THR A 21 -14.91 -11.96 -24.47
CA THR A 21 -15.26 -13.23 -25.11
C THR A 21 -16.65 -13.71 -24.69
N GLU A 22 -16.96 -13.68 -23.39
CA GLU A 22 -18.23 -14.16 -22.84
C GLU A 22 -19.42 -13.31 -23.30
N TYR A 23 -19.20 -12.00 -23.41
CA TYR A 23 -20.24 -11.04 -23.77
C TYR A 23 -20.14 -10.52 -25.22
N GLU A 24 -19.47 -11.27 -26.10
CA GLU A 24 -19.31 -10.89 -27.51
C GLU A 24 -20.64 -10.50 -28.16
N GLY A 25 -20.64 -9.37 -28.85
CA GLY A 25 -21.85 -8.82 -29.50
C GLY A 25 -22.85 -8.13 -28.58
N LYS A 26 -22.63 -8.12 -27.25
CA LYS A 26 -23.46 -7.39 -26.29
C LYS A 26 -22.70 -6.25 -25.61
N TYR A 27 -21.54 -6.56 -25.08
CA TYR A 27 -20.69 -5.62 -24.34
C TYR A 27 -19.23 -5.80 -24.78
N HIS A 28 -18.47 -4.72 -24.73
CA HIS A 28 -17.04 -4.75 -25.00
C HIS A 28 -16.32 -3.75 -24.10
N VAL A 29 -15.32 -4.21 -23.36
CA VAL A 29 -14.45 -3.38 -22.52
C VAL A 29 -13.19 -3.04 -23.29
N THR A 30 -12.93 -1.75 -23.46
CA THR A 30 -11.68 -1.22 -24.01
C THR A 30 -10.86 -0.60 -22.88
N PRO A 31 -9.71 -1.17 -22.50
CA PRO A 31 -8.91 -0.62 -21.42
C PRO A 31 -8.20 0.66 -21.84
N ILE A 32 -8.21 1.67 -20.94
CA ILE A 32 -7.34 2.85 -21.02
C ILE A 32 -6.17 2.58 -20.06
N THR A 33 -4.96 2.53 -20.59
CA THR A 33 -3.75 2.23 -19.82
C THR A 33 -2.91 3.48 -19.59
N THR A 34 -2.23 3.51 -18.45
CA THR A 34 -1.26 4.55 -18.09
C THR A 34 -0.31 3.97 -17.04
N ASN A 35 0.80 4.64 -16.75
CA ASN A 35 1.62 4.28 -15.60
C ASN A 35 0.97 4.76 -14.29
N LEU A 36 1.39 4.17 -13.16
CA LEU A 36 0.82 4.46 -11.85
C LEU A 36 0.96 5.93 -11.44
N GLU A 37 2.11 6.52 -11.75
CA GLU A 37 2.44 7.90 -11.35
C GLU A 37 1.57 8.95 -12.05
N GLU A 38 1.14 8.66 -13.29
CA GLU A 38 0.29 9.55 -14.09
C GLU A 38 -1.21 9.27 -13.95
N TYR A 39 -1.58 8.17 -13.29
CA TYR A 39 -2.94 7.65 -13.29
C TYR A 39 -3.96 8.67 -12.75
N ASP A 40 -3.74 9.18 -11.54
CA ASP A 40 -4.66 10.13 -10.91
C ASP A 40 -4.79 11.42 -11.71
N GLY A 41 -3.68 11.94 -12.25
CA GLY A 41 -3.68 13.13 -13.10
C GLY A 41 -4.49 12.93 -14.38
N LYS A 42 -4.35 11.78 -15.02
CA LYS A 42 -5.08 11.42 -16.24
C LYS A 42 -6.55 11.22 -15.96
N LEU A 43 -6.92 10.49 -14.90
CA LEU A 43 -8.31 10.27 -14.51
C LEU A 43 -9.00 11.59 -14.17
N ASN A 44 -8.37 12.44 -13.38
CA ASN A 44 -8.87 13.78 -13.06
C ASN A 44 -9.11 14.62 -14.30
N ALA A 45 -8.19 14.60 -15.28
CA ALA A 45 -8.35 15.33 -16.54
C ALA A 45 -9.53 14.80 -17.37
N LEU A 46 -9.73 13.49 -17.45
CA LEU A 46 -10.87 12.87 -18.13
C LEU A 46 -12.20 13.26 -17.47
N ILE A 47 -12.28 13.21 -16.16
CA ILE A 47 -13.49 13.59 -15.40
C ILE A 47 -13.80 15.07 -15.61
N ALA A 48 -12.79 15.95 -15.50
CA ALA A 48 -12.96 17.38 -15.71
C ALA A 48 -13.40 17.73 -17.15
N ALA A 49 -13.02 16.91 -18.13
CA ALA A 49 -13.42 17.05 -19.52
C ALA A 49 -14.82 16.45 -19.83
N GLY A 50 -15.52 15.87 -18.84
CA GLY A 50 -16.77 15.16 -19.04
C GLY A 50 -16.62 13.84 -19.81
N GLN A 51 -15.44 13.25 -19.79
CA GLN A 51 -15.08 11.98 -20.43
C GLN A 51 -14.78 10.90 -19.37
N THR A 52 -15.58 10.87 -18.31
CA THR A 52 -15.42 9.88 -17.24
C THR A 52 -15.49 8.46 -17.83
N PRO A 53 -14.51 7.59 -17.56
CA PRO A 53 -14.60 6.18 -17.96
C PRO A 53 -15.82 5.51 -17.30
N ASP A 54 -16.42 4.52 -17.97
CA ASP A 54 -17.56 3.77 -17.42
C ASP A 54 -17.18 3.01 -16.16
N VAL A 55 -15.95 2.52 -16.08
CA VAL A 55 -15.35 1.87 -14.91
C VAL A 55 -13.91 2.36 -14.73
N TYR A 56 -13.56 2.71 -13.50
CA TYR A 56 -12.20 3.11 -13.16
C TYR A 56 -11.82 2.60 -11.77
N ILE A 57 -10.54 2.47 -11.50
CA ILE A 57 -10.00 2.04 -10.21
C ILE A 57 -9.57 3.28 -9.43
N CYS A 58 -9.85 3.32 -8.13
CA CYS A 58 -9.33 4.36 -7.24
C CYS A 58 -9.01 3.79 -5.86
N ASN A 59 -8.15 4.48 -5.14
CA ASN A 59 -7.91 4.18 -3.73
C ASN A 59 -9.00 4.83 -2.88
N PRO A 60 -9.47 4.19 -1.79
CA PRO A 60 -10.42 4.79 -0.86
C PRO A 60 -9.80 6.00 -0.12
N GLY A 61 -10.66 6.81 0.49
CA GLY A 61 -10.24 8.01 1.22
C GLY A 61 -10.05 9.22 0.30
N PRO A 62 -9.10 10.13 0.52
CA PRO A 62 -9.00 11.42 -0.15
C PRO A 62 -9.01 11.36 -1.68
N ASN A 63 -8.48 10.29 -2.28
CA ASN A 63 -8.53 10.11 -3.73
C ASN A 63 -9.97 9.87 -4.21
N MET A 64 -10.70 9.01 -3.51
CA MET A 64 -12.09 8.70 -3.85
C MET A 64 -13.03 9.87 -3.54
N ASP A 65 -12.76 10.66 -2.50
CA ASP A 65 -13.55 11.84 -2.14
C ASP A 65 -13.67 12.81 -3.31
N VAL A 66 -12.59 12.99 -4.08
CA VAL A 66 -12.58 13.86 -5.27
C VAL A 66 -13.62 13.39 -6.30
N TYR A 67 -13.71 12.08 -6.54
CA TYR A 67 -14.61 11.51 -7.55
C TYR A 67 -16.06 11.48 -7.07
N VAL A 68 -16.30 11.17 -5.80
CA VAL A 68 -17.64 11.21 -5.19
C VAL A 68 -18.18 12.64 -5.19
N ASN A 69 -17.39 13.61 -4.75
CA ASN A 69 -17.77 15.02 -4.70
C ASN A 69 -18.00 15.62 -6.11
N ALA A 70 -17.31 15.13 -7.12
CA ALA A 70 -17.52 15.50 -8.52
C ALA A 70 -18.74 14.84 -9.17
N GLY A 71 -19.44 13.92 -8.46
CA GLY A 71 -20.54 13.14 -9.01
C GLY A 71 -20.09 12.13 -10.09
N ALA A 72 -18.82 11.76 -10.07
CA ALA A 72 -18.25 10.82 -11.03
C ALA A 72 -18.37 9.35 -10.61
N ALA A 73 -18.71 9.09 -9.34
CA ALA A 73 -18.99 7.75 -8.81
C ALA A 73 -20.50 7.51 -8.73
N ALA A 74 -20.93 6.32 -9.13
CA ALA A 74 -22.34 5.91 -9.08
C ALA A 74 -22.71 5.32 -7.70
N ASP A 75 -23.95 5.54 -7.26
CA ASP A 75 -24.52 4.85 -6.12
C ASP A 75 -24.83 3.40 -6.50
N LEU A 76 -24.12 2.45 -5.91
CA LEU A 76 -24.22 1.02 -6.18
C LEU A 76 -25.08 0.28 -5.13
N THR A 77 -25.63 0.98 -4.14
CA THR A 77 -26.31 0.40 -2.97
C THR A 77 -27.43 -0.55 -3.38
N ASP A 78 -28.37 -0.11 -4.24
CA ASP A 78 -29.49 -0.95 -4.67
C ASP A 78 -29.02 -2.17 -5.48
N ILE A 79 -27.99 -1.99 -6.31
CA ILE A 79 -27.42 -3.10 -7.10
C ILE A 79 -26.84 -4.17 -6.16
N LEU A 80 -26.05 -3.77 -5.17
CA LEU A 80 -25.37 -4.70 -4.28
C LEU A 80 -26.32 -5.35 -3.27
N GLU A 81 -27.17 -4.56 -2.62
CA GLU A 81 -28.03 -5.06 -1.53
C GLU A 81 -29.27 -5.81 -2.01
N ASN A 82 -29.78 -5.52 -3.21
CA ASN A 82 -31.03 -6.07 -3.69
C ASN A 82 -30.90 -6.92 -4.96
N GLN A 83 -30.13 -6.47 -5.97
CA GLN A 83 -30.03 -7.16 -7.25
C GLN A 83 -28.96 -8.26 -7.23
N GLU A 84 -27.80 -8.00 -6.62
CA GLU A 84 -26.63 -8.89 -6.54
C GLU A 84 -26.32 -9.29 -5.09
N LYS A 85 -27.38 -9.46 -4.29
CA LYS A 85 -27.30 -9.74 -2.85
C LYS A 85 -26.41 -10.94 -2.50
N ASP A 86 -26.48 -12.02 -3.27
CA ASP A 86 -25.72 -13.23 -3.00
C ASP A 86 -24.22 -12.99 -3.26
N TRP A 87 -23.89 -12.18 -4.26
CA TRP A 87 -22.51 -11.76 -4.52
C TRP A 87 -22.02 -10.80 -3.43
N TYR A 88 -22.84 -9.79 -3.07
CA TYR A 88 -22.50 -8.87 -1.98
C TYR A 88 -22.20 -9.60 -0.66
N ALA A 89 -22.95 -10.66 -0.36
CA ALA A 89 -22.74 -11.49 0.83
C ALA A 89 -21.43 -12.30 0.83
N THR A 90 -20.69 -12.36 -0.29
CA THR A 90 -19.38 -13.02 -0.36
C THR A 90 -18.24 -12.17 0.15
N PHE A 91 -18.46 -10.87 0.32
CA PHE A 91 -17.43 -9.96 0.81
C PHE A 91 -17.29 -10.02 2.34
N THR A 92 -16.07 -9.80 2.82
CA THR A 92 -15.78 -9.75 4.25
C THR A 92 -16.45 -8.53 4.90
N ASP A 93 -16.96 -8.71 6.11
CA ASP A 93 -17.54 -7.65 6.92
C ASP A 93 -16.58 -6.45 7.07
N GLY A 94 -17.12 -5.24 6.97
CA GLY A 94 -16.37 -3.99 7.12
C GLY A 94 -15.59 -3.53 5.88
N ILE A 95 -15.45 -4.36 4.83
CA ILE A 95 -14.66 -4.01 3.65
C ILE A 95 -15.25 -2.83 2.86
N PHE A 96 -16.55 -2.57 3.00
CA PHE A 96 -17.26 -1.46 2.35
C PHE A 96 -17.27 -0.17 3.18
N ASP A 97 -16.81 -0.18 4.45
CA ASP A 97 -16.91 0.99 5.35
C ASP A 97 -16.28 2.23 4.74
N ARG A 98 -15.09 2.10 4.15
CA ARG A 98 -14.36 3.21 3.50
C ARG A 98 -14.82 3.51 2.06
N LEU A 99 -15.78 2.75 1.54
CA LEU A 99 -16.38 2.90 0.21
C LEU A 99 -17.82 3.44 0.30
N THR A 100 -18.30 3.69 1.54
CA THR A 100 -19.66 4.15 1.82
C THR A 100 -19.64 5.64 2.21
N TYR A 101 -20.39 6.44 1.46
CA TYR A 101 -20.52 7.89 1.61
C TYR A 101 -21.98 8.24 1.85
N ASP A 102 -22.30 8.89 2.96
CA ASP A 102 -23.67 9.24 3.34
C ASP A 102 -24.67 8.06 3.24
N GLY A 103 -24.21 6.87 3.63
CA GLY A 103 -25.01 5.64 3.57
C GLY A 103 -25.15 5.02 2.18
N LYS A 104 -24.39 5.48 1.18
CA LYS A 104 -24.40 4.98 -0.19
C LYS A 104 -23.07 4.30 -0.51
N ILE A 105 -23.13 3.09 -1.05
CA ILE A 105 -21.96 2.36 -1.50
C ILE A 105 -21.55 2.90 -2.87
N MET A 106 -20.38 3.52 -2.94
CA MET A 106 -19.92 4.24 -4.14
C MET A 106 -18.84 3.49 -4.93
N ALA A 107 -18.38 2.33 -4.45
CA ALA A 107 -17.42 1.49 -5.15
C ALA A 107 -17.51 0.03 -4.69
N VAL A 108 -16.89 -0.87 -5.47
CA VAL A 108 -16.73 -2.29 -5.13
C VAL A 108 -15.24 -2.54 -4.87
N PRO A 109 -14.86 -3.18 -3.75
CA PRO A 109 -13.47 -3.52 -3.49
C PRO A 109 -12.99 -4.60 -4.46
N THR A 110 -11.84 -4.37 -5.11
CA THR A 110 -11.24 -5.31 -6.06
C THR A 110 -10.12 -6.13 -5.44
N ASN A 111 -9.47 -5.58 -4.42
CA ASN A 111 -8.41 -6.23 -3.67
C ASN A 111 -8.35 -5.70 -2.24
N PHE A 112 -7.65 -6.45 -1.40
CA PHE A 112 -7.25 -6.05 -0.06
C PHE A 112 -5.73 -6.20 0.03
N ALA A 113 -5.06 -5.18 0.53
CA ALA A 113 -3.62 -5.21 0.73
C ALA A 113 -3.29 -4.97 2.20
N ALA A 114 -2.41 -5.78 2.74
CA ALA A 114 -1.81 -5.58 4.05
C ALA A 114 -0.37 -5.08 3.88
N ALA A 115 0.03 -4.10 4.67
CA ALA A 115 1.41 -3.67 4.74
C ALA A 115 2.17 -4.49 5.80
N CYS A 116 3.44 -4.77 5.55
CA CYS A 116 4.32 -5.52 6.45
C CYS A 116 5.78 -5.11 6.24
N VAL A 117 6.65 -5.65 7.07
CA VAL A 117 8.09 -5.57 6.86
C VAL A 117 8.54 -6.88 6.21
N TYR A 118 9.03 -6.80 4.98
CA TYR A 118 9.76 -7.88 4.34
C TYR A 118 11.20 -7.89 4.83
N TYR A 119 11.80 -9.07 5.02
CA TYR A 119 13.20 -9.16 5.42
C TYR A 119 13.93 -10.31 4.72
N ASN A 120 15.21 -10.11 4.48
CA ASN A 120 16.10 -11.11 3.92
C ASN A 120 16.66 -11.99 5.04
N THR A 121 16.22 -13.25 5.09
CA THR A 121 16.59 -14.21 6.13
C THR A 121 18.09 -14.50 6.18
N GLU A 122 18.77 -14.54 5.01
CA GLU A 122 20.22 -14.78 4.94
C GLU A 122 21.03 -13.58 5.50
N LEU A 123 20.57 -12.35 5.25
CA LEU A 123 21.23 -11.15 5.80
C LEU A 123 21.01 -11.02 7.29
N PHE A 124 19.83 -11.41 7.80
CA PHE A 124 19.56 -11.50 9.23
C PHE A 124 20.44 -12.53 9.91
N GLU A 125 20.53 -13.74 9.33
CA GLU A 125 21.43 -14.79 9.84
C GLU A 125 22.90 -14.33 9.84
N LYS A 126 23.37 -13.72 8.74
CA LYS A 126 24.73 -13.19 8.61
C LYS A 126 25.06 -12.14 9.67
N ALA A 127 24.10 -11.28 10.03
CA ALA A 127 24.26 -10.27 11.07
C ALA A 127 24.02 -10.80 12.49
N GLY A 128 23.55 -12.04 12.64
CA GLY A 128 23.22 -12.67 13.92
C GLY A 128 22.06 -11.95 14.62
N VAL A 129 21.04 -11.51 13.86
CA VAL A 129 19.85 -10.82 14.37
C VAL A 129 18.60 -11.65 14.14
N GLU A 130 17.62 -11.46 15.01
CA GLU A 130 16.29 -12.06 14.92
C GLU A 130 15.23 -11.02 14.57
N VAL A 131 14.03 -11.47 14.23
CA VAL A 131 12.89 -10.59 13.91
C VAL A 131 12.53 -9.76 15.14
N PRO A 132 12.53 -8.42 15.05
CA PRO A 132 12.21 -7.54 16.16
C PRO A 132 10.70 -7.54 16.46
N THR A 133 10.33 -7.45 17.73
CA THR A 133 8.95 -7.35 18.22
C THR A 133 8.61 -5.97 18.74
N THR A 134 9.63 -5.18 19.09
CA THR A 134 9.50 -3.79 19.55
C THR A 134 10.27 -2.82 18.65
N TYR A 135 9.92 -1.55 18.70
CA TYR A 135 10.64 -0.51 17.96
C TYR A 135 12.10 -0.41 18.37
N ASP A 136 12.39 -0.52 19.69
CA ASP A 136 13.77 -0.47 20.19
C ASP A 136 14.59 -1.67 19.69
N GLU A 137 14.00 -2.86 19.62
CA GLU A 137 14.63 -4.02 19.00
C GLU A 137 14.86 -3.83 17.49
N LEU A 138 13.94 -3.16 16.77
CA LEU A 138 14.14 -2.80 15.36
C LEU A 138 15.35 -1.89 15.17
N ILE A 139 15.50 -0.88 16.02
CA ILE A 139 16.68 0.01 16.00
C ILE A 139 17.96 -0.77 16.30
N ASP A 140 17.94 -1.69 17.25
CA ASP A 140 19.10 -2.54 17.55
C ASP A 140 19.45 -3.50 16.42
N VAL A 141 18.45 -4.07 15.74
CA VAL A 141 18.63 -4.86 14.50
C VAL A 141 19.27 -4.00 13.41
N CYS A 142 18.77 -2.77 13.20
CA CYS A 142 19.35 -1.85 12.22
C CYS A 142 20.81 -1.52 12.51
N LYS A 143 21.17 -1.26 13.76
CA LYS A 143 22.58 -1.02 14.17
C LYS A 143 23.47 -2.21 13.86
N LYS A 144 23.05 -3.43 14.23
CA LYS A 144 23.83 -4.65 14.00
C LYS A 144 24.00 -4.96 12.51
N LEU A 145 22.96 -4.74 11.70
CA LEU A 145 23.05 -4.86 10.24
C LEU A 145 24.06 -3.86 9.67
N GLN A 146 24.00 -2.60 10.10
CA GLN A 146 24.94 -1.55 9.68
C GLN A 146 26.39 -1.87 10.10
N ASP A 147 26.60 -2.35 11.32
CA ASP A 147 27.92 -2.80 11.82
C ASP A 147 28.46 -3.98 10.99
N ALA A 148 27.61 -4.82 10.44
CA ALA A 148 27.95 -5.91 9.53
C ALA A 148 28.15 -5.46 8.07
N GLY A 149 28.07 -4.15 7.79
CA GLY A 149 28.19 -3.58 6.44
C GLY A 149 26.98 -3.87 5.54
N ILE A 150 25.81 -4.07 6.13
CA ILE A 150 24.55 -4.36 5.44
C ILE A 150 23.64 -3.14 5.56
N THR A 151 23.08 -2.66 4.47
CA THR A 151 22.03 -1.63 4.50
C THR A 151 20.79 -2.18 5.21
N PRO A 152 20.35 -1.56 6.33
CA PRO A 152 19.26 -2.14 7.11
C PRO A 152 17.91 -2.11 6.39
N ILE A 153 17.51 -0.95 5.83
CA ILE A 153 16.18 -0.75 5.27
C ILE A 153 16.30 -0.12 3.89
N SER A 154 15.64 -0.71 2.90
CA SER A 154 15.36 -0.04 1.63
C SER A 154 14.07 0.76 1.75
N CYS A 155 14.13 2.04 1.44
CA CYS A 155 13.00 2.97 1.49
C CYS A 155 12.96 3.81 0.23
N SER A 156 11.76 4.04 -0.30
CA SER A 156 11.49 5.01 -1.35
C SER A 156 10.89 6.26 -0.73
N ALA A 157 11.68 7.32 -0.56
CA ALA A 157 11.16 8.63 -0.19
C ALA A 157 10.91 9.51 -1.43
N GLY A 158 11.46 9.15 -2.59
CA GLY A 158 11.11 9.74 -3.88
C GLY A 158 9.68 9.45 -4.31
N THR A 159 9.10 8.33 -3.84
CA THR A 159 7.68 8.01 -3.98
C THR A 159 7.00 8.25 -2.63
N ALA A 160 6.36 9.39 -2.47
CA ALA A 160 5.88 9.90 -1.17
C ALA A 160 5.01 8.90 -0.36
N TRP A 161 4.15 8.11 -1.00
CA TRP A 161 3.28 7.17 -0.32
C TRP A 161 4.05 6.03 0.37
N CYS A 162 5.23 5.63 -0.13
CA CYS A 162 6.07 4.60 0.50
C CYS A 162 6.59 5.06 1.87
N LEU A 163 7.12 6.29 1.93
CA LEU A 163 7.56 6.87 3.21
C LEU A 163 6.37 7.13 4.14
N SER A 164 5.22 7.54 3.58
CA SER A 164 3.99 7.79 4.34
C SER A 164 3.47 6.50 5.01
N MET A 165 3.72 5.34 4.44
CA MET A 165 3.37 4.04 5.06
C MET A 165 4.17 3.82 6.36
N ILE A 166 5.47 4.07 6.34
CA ILE A 166 6.33 3.99 7.54
C ILE A 166 5.87 5.04 8.58
N ALA A 167 5.64 6.27 8.13
CA ALA A 167 5.13 7.33 9.00
C ALA A 167 3.77 6.96 9.61
N GLY A 168 2.87 6.36 8.83
CA GLY A 168 1.57 5.87 9.28
C GLY A 168 1.69 4.82 10.39
N TYR A 169 2.60 3.85 10.24
CA TYR A 169 2.89 2.89 11.31
C TYR A 169 3.38 3.58 12.59
N LEU A 170 4.33 4.50 12.45
CA LEU A 170 4.87 5.22 13.61
C LEU A 170 3.82 6.11 14.28
N CYS A 171 2.93 6.74 13.52
CA CYS A 171 1.80 7.49 14.05
C CYS A 171 0.85 6.57 14.83
N ASP A 172 0.43 5.45 14.23
CA ASP A 172 -0.46 4.50 14.90
C ASP A 172 0.17 3.95 16.19
N ARG A 173 1.44 3.52 16.14
CA ARG A 173 2.16 2.99 17.30
C ARG A 173 2.47 4.05 18.37
N SER A 174 2.47 5.33 18.01
CA SER A 174 2.59 6.46 18.96
C SER A 174 1.24 6.94 19.51
N GLY A 175 0.13 6.28 19.12
CA GLY A 175 -1.22 6.64 19.56
C GLY A 175 -1.77 7.91 18.90
N VAL A 176 -1.30 8.25 17.70
CA VAL A 176 -1.88 9.35 16.92
C VAL A 176 -3.22 8.93 16.36
N ASP A 177 -4.24 9.72 16.61
CA ASP A 177 -5.55 9.59 15.96
C ASP A 177 -5.52 10.33 14.62
N LEU A 178 -5.21 9.60 13.54
CA LEU A 178 -5.15 10.18 12.19
C LEU A 178 -6.52 10.66 11.70
N GLN A 179 -7.62 10.06 12.20
CA GLN A 179 -8.96 10.55 11.86
C GLN A 179 -9.23 11.91 12.52
N ALA A 180 -8.87 12.07 13.79
CA ALA A 180 -8.99 13.34 14.47
C ALA A 180 -8.14 14.45 13.83
N ILE A 181 -6.97 14.11 13.27
CA ILE A 181 -6.17 15.05 12.46
C ILE A 181 -6.93 15.42 11.17
N ALA A 182 -7.50 14.46 10.46
CA ALA A 182 -8.27 14.71 9.23
C ALA A 182 -9.52 15.56 9.50
N ASP A 183 -10.18 15.34 10.64
CA ASP A 183 -11.36 16.09 11.08
C ASP A 183 -11.01 17.46 11.70
N HIS A 184 -9.74 17.84 11.75
CA HIS A 184 -9.24 19.07 12.37
C HIS A 184 -9.56 19.22 13.86
N THR A 185 -9.72 18.11 14.58
CA THR A 185 -9.95 18.05 16.02
C THR A 185 -8.69 17.76 16.83
N ALA A 186 -7.61 17.34 16.15
CA ALA A 186 -6.24 17.20 16.67
C ALA A 186 -5.24 17.89 15.74
N ASN A 187 -3.98 18.04 16.16
CA ASN A 187 -2.96 18.76 15.41
C ASN A 187 -1.68 17.94 15.25
N TRP A 188 -0.96 18.16 14.15
CA TRP A 188 0.36 17.59 13.91
C TRP A 188 1.43 18.04 14.91
N THR A 189 1.14 19.05 15.73
CA THR A 189 2.00 19.57 16.80
C THR A 189 1.74 18.92 18.16
N ASP A 190 0.84 17.98 18.26
CA ASP A 190 0.57 17.26 19.49
C ASP A 190 1.74 16.32 19.82
N ASP A 191 1.97 16.06 21.11
CA ASP A 191 3.18 15.38 21.60
C ASP A 191 3.39 13.99 20.95
N ASN A 192 2.31 13.23 20.73
CA ASN A 192 2.34 11.93 20.08
C ASN A 192 2.73 12.01 18.59
N CYS A 193 2.29 13.07 17.88
CA CYS A 193 2.68 13.33 16.50
C CYS A 193 4.17 13.71 16.42
N ILE A 194 4.65 14.54 17.35
CA ILE A 194 6.06 14.91 17.46
C ILE A 194 6.90 13.66 17.73
N ALA A 195 6.47 12.82 18.68
CA ALA A 195 7.17 11.56 18.99
C ALA A 195 7.25 10.61 17.79
N ALA A 196 6.17 10.48 17.01
CA ALA A 196 6.18 9.69 15.77
C ALA A 196 7.19 10.26 14.74
N GLY A 197 7.24 11.59 14.60
CA GLY A 197 8.20 12.28 13.74
C GLY A 197 9.65 12.09 14.16
N GLU A 198 9.95 12.12 15.45
CA GLU A 198 11.29 11.85 15.99
C GLU A 198 11.72 10.42 15.72
N LYS A 199 10.83 9.44 15.89
CA LYS A 199 11.09 8.03 15.55
C LYS A 199 11.33 7.84 14.05
N LEU A 200 10.57 8.51 13.19
CA LEU A 200 10.81 8.48 11.75
C LEU A 200 12.19 9.05 11.41
N LYS A 201 12.58 10.15 12.02
CA LYS A 201 13.90 10.76 11.86
C LYS A 201 15.00 9.82 12.35
N GLU A 202 14.81 9.11 13.46
CA GLU A 202 15.75 8.11 13.95
C GLU A 202 15.87 6.94 12.96
N LEU A 203 14.74 6.36 12.53
CA LEU A 203 14.72 5.23 11.61
C LEU A 203 15.30 5.56 10.24
N SER A 204 15.14 6.80 9.77
CA SER A 204 15.68 7.25 8.47
C SER A 204 17.20 7.22 8.38
N GLN A 205 17.93 7.16 9.49
CA GLN A 205 19.37 7.02 9.51
C GLN A 205 19.86 5.64 9.04
N TYR A 206 18.94 4.67 8.96
CA TYR A 206 19.18 3.29 8.53
C TYR A 206 18.67 3.00 7.13
N PHE A 207 18.20 4.02 6.40
CA PHE A 207 17.83 3.88 4.99
C PHE A 207 19.09 3.92 4.10
N GLN A 208 18.98 3.37 2.89
CA GLN A 208 20.03 3.52 1.89
C GLN A 208 20.26 5.02 1.55
N GLU A 209 21.48 5.37 1.16
CA GLU A 209 21.86 6.77 0.88
C GLU A 209 21.00 7.44 -0.22
N THR A 210 20.49 6.64 -1.17
CA THR A 210 19.68 7.11 -2.31
C THR A 210 18.21 7.24 -2.00
N ALA A 211 17.75 6.88 -0.78
CA ALA A 211 16.33 6.80 -0.41
C ALA A 211 15.50 8.03 -0.80
N ALA A 212 16.07 9.24 -0.68
CA ALA A 212 15.37 10.48 -1.00
C ALA A 212 14.98 10.61 -2.48
N GLY A 213 15.69 9.93 -3.38
CA GLY A 213 15.46 9.96 -4.82
C GLY A 213 14.93 8.66 -5.41
N ASP A 214 15.01 7.57 -4.66
CA ASP A 214 14.61 6.26 -5.17
C ASP A 214 13.09 6.18 -5.37
N SER A 215 12.69 5.63 -6.50
CA SER A 215 11.31 5.24 -6.75
C SER A 215 10.92 3.99 -5.97
N ASN A 216 9.61 3.68 -5.91
CA ASN A 216 9.11 2.43 -5.34
C ASN A 216 9.81 1.20 -5.96
N ASP A 217 9.95 1.18 -7.28
CA ASP A 217 10.55 0.05 -8.00
C ASP A 217 12.03 -0.10 -7.68
N GLN A 218 12.77 1.01 -7.55
CA GLN A 218 14.19 0.99 -7.16
C GLN A 218 14.37 0.46 -5.74
N ALA A 219 13.58 0.95 -4.77
CA ALA A 219 13.66 0.48 -3.39
C ALA A 219 13.28 -1.01 -3.27
N THR A 220 12.27 -1.47 -4.01
CA THR A 220 11.90 -2.89 -4.03
C THR A 220 13.00 -3.73 -4.69
N ALA A 221 13.65 -3.22 -5.75
CA ALA A 221 14.77 -3.88 -6.42
C ALA A 221 15.98 -4.03 -5.50
N ASN A 222 16.36 -3.00 -4.76
CA ASN A 222 17.45 -3.06 -3.78
C ASN A 222 17.21 -4.20 -2.77
N PHE A 223 15.96 -4.39 -2.34
CA PHE A 223 15.62 -5.46 -1.40
C PHE A 223 15.75 -6.85 -2.03
N TYR A 224 15.11 -7.12 -3.17
CA TYR A 224 15.16 -8.46 -3.76
C TYR A 224 16.50 -8.82 -4.41
N ASN A 225 17.36 -7.85 -4.67
CA ASN A 225 18.74 -8.07 -5.08
C ASN A 225 19.68 -8.36 -3.89
N GLY A 226 19.22 -8.15 -2.65
CA GLY A 226 19.98 -8.36 -1.44
C GLY A 226 20.89 -7.18 -1.06
N ASP A 227 20.66 -6.00 -1.63
CA ASP A 227 21.39 -4.76 -1.30
C ASP A 227 20.90 -4.14 0.01
N ALA A 228 19.72 -4.52 0.50
CA ALA A 228 19.19 -4.14 1.79
C ALA A 228 18.51 -5.32 2.49
N ALA A 229 18.52 -5.30 3.83
CA ALA A 229 18.01 -6.38 4.65
C ALA A 229 16.49 -6.35 4.85
N MET A 230 15.88 -5.17 4.83
CA MET A 230 14.43 -5.00 5.06
C MET A 230 13.80 -4.04 4.04
N LEU A 231 12.48 -4.22 3.83
CA LEU A 231 11.63 -3.35 3.03
C LEU A 231 10.25 -3.24 3.70
N VAL A 232 9.78 -2.03 3.98
CA VAL A 232 8.41 -1.82 4.45
C VAL A 232 7.52 -1.60 3.24
N GLN A 233 6.62 -2.55 2.96
CA GLN A 233 5.81 -2.49 1.74
C GLN A 233 4.50 -3.28 1.90
N GLY A 234 3.55 -3.05 1.02
CA GLY A 234 2.31 -3.80 0.97
C GLY A 234 2.45 -5.17 0.29
N SER A 235 1.43 -6.00 0.44
CA SER A 235 1.40 -7.37 -0.11
C SER A 235 1.55 -7.44 -1.63
N TRP A 236 1.33 -6.35 -2.36
CA TRP A 236 1.60 -6.24 -3.81
C TRP A 236 3.08 -6.42 -4.16
N ALA A 237 4.01 -6.08 -3.24
CA ALA A 237 5.44 -6.24 -3.47
C ALA A 237 5.85 -7.69 -3.73
N MET A 238 5.10 -8.68 -3.21
CA MET A 238 5.37 -10.10 -3.49
C MET A 238 5.30 -10.43 -4.97
N ALA A 239 4.37 -9.84 -5.72
CA ALA A 239 4.27 -10.06 -7.16
C ALA A 239 5.51 -9.53 -7.89
N GLN A 240 5.98 -8.34 -7.49
CA GLN A 240 7.18 -7.72 -8.05
C GLN A 240 8.45 -8.50 -7.67
N ILE A 241 8.59 -8.89 -6.40
CA ILE A 241 9.73 -9.69 -5.92
C ILE A 241 9.80 -11.02 -6.67
N ASN A 242 8.70 -11.77 -6.72
CA ASN A 242 8.66 -13.09 -7.36
C ASN A 242 8.82 -13.01 -8.88
N GLY A 243 8.31 -11.96 -9.51
CA GLY A 243 8.42 -11.75 -10.95
C GLY A 243 9.84 -11.41 -11.40
N ASN A 244 10.60 -10.65 -10.59
CA ASN A 244 11.95 -10.19 -10.95
C ASN A 244 13.06 -11.07 -10.37
N ASN A 245 12.86 -11.67 -9.20
CA ASN A 245 13.83 -12.58 -8.58
C ASN A 245 13.13 -13.78 -7.92
N PRO A 246 12.70 -14.79 -8.68
CA PRO A 246 12.00 -15.95 -8.13
C PRO A 246 12.80 -16.72 -7.08
N ASP A 247 14.13 -16.74 -7.18
CA ASP A 247 15.02 -17.46 -6.25
C ASP A 247 15.07 -16.77 -4.87
N PHE A 248 14.75 -15.49 -4.82
CA PHE A 248 14.70 -14.73 -3.57
C PHE A 248 13.53 -15.13 -2.68
N GLN A 249 12.47 -15.73 -3.21
CA GLN A 249 11.30 -16.13 -2.43
C GLN A 249 11.65 -17.01 -1.23
N SER A 250 12.61 -17.94 -1.38
CA SER A 250 13.05 -18.80 -0.28
C SER A 250 13.83 -18.09 0.82
N LYS A 251 14.27 -16.85 0.58
CA LYS A 251 15.05 -16.00 1.47
C LYS A 251 14.24 -14.82 2.01
N CYS A 252 12.98 -14.71 1.61
CA CYS A 252 12.10 -13.62 1.97
C CYS A 252 11.17 -14.04 3.11
N GLY A 253 11.35 -13.45 4.27
CA GLY A 253 10.41 -13.53 5.37
C GLY A 253 9.59 -12.26 5.51
N VAL A 254 8.55 -12.31 6.34
CA VAL A 254 7.70 -11.15 6.65
C VAL A 254 7.44 -11.07 8.15
N PHE A 255 7.33 -9.86 8.67
CA PHE A 255 6.87 -9.63 10.03
C PHE A 255 6.05 -8.33 10.10
N GLN A 256 5.26 -8.21 11.17
CA GLN A 256 4.48 -7.02 11.43
C GLN A 256 5.40 -5.88 11.88
N PHE A 257 5.13 -4.64 11.43
CA PHE A 257 5.89 -3.48 11.91
C PHE A 257 5.79 -3.42 13.44
N PRO A 258 6.93 -3.34 14.16
CA PRO A 258 6.97 -3.50 15.60
C PRO A 258 6.17 -2.46 16.37
N GLY A 259 5.69 -2.84 17.55
CA GLY A 259 5.05 -1.93 18.51
C GLY A 259 6.05 -1.01 19.21
N ILE A 260 5.56 0.15 19.66
CA ILE A 260 6.29 1.02 20.59
C ILE A 260 5.87 0.62 22.01
N ASP A 261 6.84 0.54 22.94
CA ASP A 261 6.65 0.19 24.36
C ASP A 261 6.04 -1.20 24.62
N GLY A 262 6.29 -2.19 23.76
CA GLY A 262 5.81 -3.56 23.91
C GLY A 262 4.30 -3.73 23.72
N ALA A 263 3.59 -2.68 23.35
CA ALA A 263 2.16 -2.71 23.04
C ALA A 263 1.95 -3.13 21.57
N ASN A 264 2.30 -4.36 21.22
CA ASN A 264 1.76 -4.97 20.02
C ASN A 264 0.30 -5.34 20.32
N ASP A 265 -0.64 -4.49 19.92
CA ASP A 265 -2.00 -4.94 19.73
C ASP A 265 -2.03 -5.76 18.43
N PRO A 266 -2.18 -7.11 18.51
CA PRO A 266 -2.21 -7.94 17.31
C PRO A 266 -3.42 -7.65 16.40
N ASN A 267 -4.38 -6.85 16.88
CA ASN A 267 -5.58 -6.44 16.16
C ASN A 267 -5.44 -5.04 15.50
N ARG A 268 -4.34 -4.34 15.73
CA ARG A 268 -4.00 -3.12 15.02
C ARG A 268 -3.13 -3.46 13.80
N MET A 269 -3.76 -3.54 12.67
CA MET A 269 -3.10 -3.57 11.35
C MET A 269 -3.14 -2.20 10.71
#